data_07ef2e95a105d52a9ad8d8720147595b
#
_entry.id   07ef2e95a105d52a9ad8d8720147595b
#
_cell.length_a   1.000
_cell.length_b   1.000
_cell.length_c   1.000
_cell.angle_alpha   90.00
_cell.angle_beta   90.00
_cell.angle_gamma   90.00
#
_symmetry.space_group_name_H-M   'P 1'
#
loop_
_entity.id
_entity.type
_entity.pdbx_description
1 polymer ?
#
loop_
_entity_poly.entity_id
_entity_poly.type
_entity_poly.pdbx_seq_one_letter_code
_entity_poly.pdbx_strand_id
1 'polypeptide(L)'
;MKWFERQLNFDIWLLGAVLALSFFGMLMIYSTSFILSVQAFGNPYHYFKHELIYLFAGLLGMVAAMHFNNERWRSFASLFMVIAFAGLVAVFFFDATRGAHRWLRHAGFQFQPSELAKFAVILYFAHSLAKRQDKLKSFWSGLAPYLGILGMYVGLVMLEPDFGGALSIGLLGVMLLFTAGVNLKYLAAAGGAAIPVGLYFLASEEYRWRRLVAFLDPWQYSKDYAFQLIQSFLAFGNGGLLGVGLGMGHQKLFYLPDAHTDFIFSVIAEEWGWLGVMAVIAVYALVITRGAMIAIFAENRYSSYLAMGITAMIGLPAVINMAVVTGLLPTKGLVLPFLSYGGSSLLINMFAAAILLNISAKRFQA
;
A
#
# COMPACT_ATOMS: atom_id res chain seq x y z
N MET A 1 -25.73 21.57 -15.98
CA MET A 1 -24.60 22.52 -15.90
C MET A 1 -24.06 22.63 -14.49
N LYS A 2 -24.82 23.04 -13.47
CA LYS A 2 -24.34 23.14 -12.06
C LYS A 2 -23.71 21.85 -11.47
N TRP A 3 -24.10 20.69 -11.96
CA TRP A 3 -23.56 19.40 -11.52
C TRP A 3 -22.14 19.14 -12.07
N PHE A 4 -21.88 19.56 -13.32
CA PHE A 4 -20.55 19.45 -13.97
C PHE A 4 -19.55 20.49 -13.41
N GLU A 5 -20.02 21.71 -13.08
CA GLU A 5 -19.20 22.77 -12.47
C GLU A 5 -18.73 22.41 -11.04
N ARG A 6 -19.55 21.62 -10.30
CA ARG A 6 -19.17 21.11 -8.98
C ARG A 6 -18.04 20.06 -9.03
N GLN A 7 -17.84 19.40 -10.17
CA GLN A 7 -16.86 18.32 -10.32
C GLN A 7 -15.51 18.77 -10.88
N LEU A 8 -15.43 19.92 -11.53
CA LEU A 8 -14.19 20.48 -12.06
C LEU A 8 -13.30 21.14 -10.99
N ASN A 9 -13.73 21.21 -9.75
CA ASN A 9 -13.00 21.85 -8.65
C ASN A 9 -12.15 20.88 -7.80
N PHE A 10 -11.99 19.61 -8.19
CA PHE A 10 -11.11 18.67 -7.48
C PHE A 10 -9.62 18.86 -7.86
N ASP A 11 -8.74 18.28 -7.07
CA ASP A 11 -7.29 18.37 -7.27
C ASP A 11 -6.85 17.62 -8.54
N ILE A 12 -6.69 18.35 -9.64
CA ILE A 12 -6.33 17.77 -10.95
C ILE A 12 -4.90 17.19 -10.95
N TRP A 13 -3.98 17.73 -10.13
CA TRP A 13 -2.62 17.22 -10.02
C TRP A 13 -2.58 15.85 -9.36
N LEU A 14 -3.40 15.66 -8.31
CA LEU A 14 -3.55 14.37 -7.65
C LEU A 14 -4.16 13.35 -8.59
N LEU A 15 -5.24 13.72 -9.32
CA LEU A 15 -5.87 12.83 -10.30
C LEU A 15 -4.88 12.44 -11.39
N GLY A 16 -4.17 13.42 -11.97
CA GLY A 16 -3.17 13.19 -13.01
C GLY A 16 -2.05 12.26 -12.54
N ALA A 17 -1.55 12.45 -11.30
CA ALA A 17 -0.52 11.62 -10.72
C ALA A 17 -0.98 10.16 -10.51
N VAL A 18 -2.19 9.94 -9.97
CA VAL A 18 -2.76 8.60 -9.76
C VAL A 18 -2.95 7.89 -11.10
N LEU A 19 -3.51 8.56 -12.11
CA LEU A 19 -3.69 7.99 -13.44
C LEU A 19 -2.35 7.70 -14.11
N ALA A 20 -1.38 8.63 -14.03
CA ALA A 20 -0.05 8.44 -14.60
C ALA A 20 0.66 7.22 -14.00
N LEU A 21 0.62 7.04 -12.65
CA LEU A 21 1.16 5.86 -12.00
C LEU A 21 0.44 4.59 -12.44
N SER A 22 -0.90 4.61 -12.52
CA SER A 22 -1.68 3.42 -12.89
C SER A 22 -1.41 2.98 -14.34
N PHE A 23 -1.37 3.91 -15.29
CA PHE A 23 -1.06 3.59 -16.69
C PHE A 23 0.39 3.19 -16.90
N PHE A 24 1.33 3.86 -16.21
CA PHE A 24 2.73 3.45 -16.23
C PHE A 24 2.93 2.08 -15.59
N GLY A 25 2.20 1.79 -14.49
CA GLY A 25 2.15 0.47 -13.86
C GLY A 25 1.70 -0.62 -14.83
N MET A 26 0.63 -0.38 -15.61
CA MET A 26 0.17 -1.32 -16.64
C MET A 26 1.25 -1.60 -17.69
N LEU A 27 1.98 -0.58 -18.14
CA LEU A 27 3.09 -0.73 -19.07
C LEU A 27 4.20 -1.60 -18.47
N MET A 28 4.58 -1.33 -17.23
CA MET A 28 5.64 -2.07 -16.53
C MET A 28 5.22 -3.50 -16.17
N ILE A 29 3.95 -3.72 -15.79
CA ILE A 29 3.41 -5.07 -15.57
C ILE A 29 3.47 -5.89 -16.86
N TYR A 30 3.12 -5.31 -17.99
CA TYR A 30 3.27 -5.98 -19.29
C TYR A 30 4.73 -6.36 -19.56
N SER A 31 5.67 -5.40 -19.41
CA SER A 31 7.09 -5.65 -19.61
C SER A 31 7.63 -6.75 -18.69
N THR A 32 7.31 -6.71 -17.40
CA THR A 32 7.87 -7.61 -16.38
C THR A 32 7.22 -8.99 -16.36
N SER A 33 5.96 -9.11 -16.76
CA SER A 33 5.22 -10.38 -16.64
C SER A 33 5.09 -11.16 -17.96
N PHE A 34 5.47 -10.60 -19.10
CA PHE A 34 5.29 -11.22 -20.41
C PHE A 34 5.86 -12.63 -20.50
N ILE A 35 7.14 -12.81 -20.19
CA ILE A 35 7.83 -14.10 -20.28
C ILE A 35 7.30 -15.08 -19.23
N LEU A 36 7.09 -14.63 -18.00
CA LEU A 36 6.50 -15.41 -16.92
C LEU A 36 5.10 -15.91 -17.29
N SER A 37 4.29 -15.06 -17.95
CA SER A 37 2.94 -15.42 -18.41
C SER A 37 2.97 -16.49 -19.49
N VAL A 38 3.91 -16.44 -20.42
CA VAL A 38 4.09 -17.46 -21.47
C VAL A 38 4.45 -18.80 -20.82
N GLN A 39 5.42 -18.78 -19.91
CA GLN A 39 5.90 -20.01 -19.28
C GLN A 39 4.84 -20.67 -18.37
N ALA A 40 4.12 -19.86 -17.58
CA ALA A 40 3.16 -20.39 -16.60
C ALA A 40 1.80 -20.75 -17.21
N PHE A 41 1.34 -20.03 -18.24
CA PHE A 41 -0.02 -20.12 -18.76
C PHE A 41 -0.11 -20.30 -20.28
N GLY A 42 1.03 -20.31 -21.01
CA GLY A 42 1.03 -20.34 -22.47
C GLY A 42 0.45 -19.07 -23.13
N ASN A 43 0.10 -18.05 -22.36
CA ASN A 43 -0.52 -16.81 -22.83
C ASN A 43 0.26 -15.59 -22.29
N PRO A 44 0.90 -14.78 -23.18
CA PRO A 44 1.74 -13.67 -22.76
C PRO A 44 0.97 -12.55 -22.03
N TYR A 45 -0.34 -12.48 -22.22
CA TYR A 45 -1.18 -11.40 -21.70
C TYR A 45 -1.93 -11.78 -20.41
N HIS A 46 -1.63 -12.92 -19.78
CA HIS A 46 -2.43 -13.41 -18.64
C HIS A 46 -2.45 -12.38 -17.50
N TYR A 47 -1.31 -12.01 -16.95
CA TYR A 47 -1.23 -11.04 -15.85
C TYR A 47 -1.72 -9.65 -16.27
N PHE A 48 -1.35 -9.20 -17.47
CA PHE A 48 -1.79 -7.91 -18.02
C PHE A 48 -3.32 -7.81 -18.13
N LYS A 49 -4.01 -8.84 -18.65
CA LYS A 49 -5.46 -8.87 -18.75
C LYS A 49 -6.14 -8.83 -17.39
N HIS A 50 -5.62 -9.59 -16.44
CA HIS A 50 -6.15 -9.58 -15.07
C HIS A 50 -6.02 -8.20 -14.44
N GLU A 51 -4.86 -7.57 -14.52
CA GLU A 51 -4.66 -6.23 -13.96
C GLU A 51 -5.49 -5.17 -14.68
N LEU A 52 -5.69 -5.31 -16.00
CA LEU A 52 -6.55 -4.43 -16.79
C LEU A 52 -8.00 -4.47 -16.30
N ILE A 53 -8.53 -5.66 -15.94
CA ILE A 53 -9.87 -5.81 -15.36
C ILE A 53 -9.96 -5.05 -14.03
N TYR A 54 -8.95 -5.19 -13.15
CA TYR A 54 -8.90 -4.47 -11.89
C TYR A 54 -8.76 -2.95 -12.10
N LEU A 55 -7.99 -2.51 -13.10
CA LEU A 55 -7.88 -1.10 -13.46
C LEU A 55 -9.24 -0.52 -13.89
N PHE A 56 -9.98 -1.21 -14.77
CA PHE A 56 -11.30 -0.77 -15.18
C PHE A 56 -12.30 -0.76 -14.02
N ALA A 57 -12.31 -1.80 -13.19
CA ALA A 57 -13.13 -1.85 -11.99
C ALA A 57 -12.76 -0.73 -11.01
N GLY A 58 -11.46 -0.46 -10.85
CA GLY A 58 -10.94 0.63 -10.03
C GLY A 58 -11.35 2.01 -10.55
N LEU A 59 -11.27 2.25 -11.86
CA LEU A 59 -11.73 3.50 -12.50
C LEU A 59 -13.24 3.71 -12.32
N LEU A 60 -14.05 2.68 -12.52
CA LEU A 60 -15.49 2.75 -12.28
C LEU A 60 -15.79 3.01 -10.79
N GLY A 61 -15.12 2.30 -9.89
CA GLY A 61 -15.21 2.53 -8.44
C GLY A 61 -14.76 3.93 -8.05
N MET A 62 -13.72 4.47 -8.69
CA MET A 62 -13.22 5.82 -8.49
C MET A 62 -14.27 6.86 -8.89
N VAL A 63 -14.86 6.72 -10.08
CA VAL A 63 -15.95 7.60 -10.55
C VAL A 63 -17.14 7.54 -9.59
N ALA A 64 -17.59 6.34 -9.20
CA ALA A 64 -18.68 6.16 -8.25
C ALA A 64 -18.38 6.82 -6.89
N ALA A 65 -17.19 6.62 -6.33
CA ALA A 65 -16.78 7.17 -5.05
C ALA A 65 -16.67 8.71 -5.06
N MET A 66 -16.26 9.30 -6.18
CA MET A 66 -16.23 10.77 -6.35
C MET A 66 -17.63 11.40 -6.29
N HIS A 67 -18.67 10.68 -6.67
CA HIS A 67 -20.06 11.16 -6.59
C HIS A 67 -20.70 10.97 -5.21
N PHE A 68 -20.07 10.17 -4.36
CA PHE A 68 -20.61 9.85 -3.06
C PHE A 68 -20.17 10.90 -2.03
N ASN A 69 -21.13 11.41 -1.24
CA ASN A 69 -20.83 12.42 -0.23
C ASN A 69 -19.87 11.85 0.84
N ASN A 70 -18.77 12.56 1.09
CA ASN A 70 -17.74 12.17 2.06
C ASN A 70 -18.31 11.87 3.47
N GLU A 71 -19.28 12.66 3.94
CA GLU A 71 -19.91 12.42 5.26
C GLU A 71 -20.66 11.08 5.36
N ARG A 72 -21.14 10.53 4.24
CA ARG A 72 -21.80 9.22 4.25
C ARG A 72 -20.83 8.07 4.51
N TRP A 73 -19.55 8.18 4.10
CA TRP A 73 -18.53 7.18 4.43
C TRP A 73 -18.36 6.99 5.93
N ARG A 74 -18.56 8.06 6.69
CA ARG A 74 -18.56 8.06 8.15
C ARG A 74 -19.56 7.07 8.74
N SER A 75 -20.75 6.98 8.17
CA SER A 75 -21.80 6.07 8.62
C SER A 75 -21.46 4.59 8.35
N PHE A 76 -20.67 4.32 7.34
CA PHE A 76 -20.23 2.97 6.97
C PHE A 76 -18.94 2.53 7.66
N ALA A 77 -18.30 3.37 8.46
CA ALA A 77 -17.00 3.06 9.06
C ALA A 77 -17.00 1.76 9.87
N SER A 78 -18.02 1.55 10.73
CA SER A 78 -18.16 0.31 11.51
C SER A 78 -18.48 -0.91 10.65
N LEU A 79 -19.27 -0.73 9.59
CA LEU A 79 -19.58 -1.81 8.64
C LEU A 79 -18.33 -2.28 7.91
N PHE A 80 -17.50 -1.36 7.42
CA PHE A 80 -16.23 -1.71 6.77
C PHE A 80 -15.29 -2.46 7.72
N MET A 81 -15.25 -2.08 9.01
CA MET A 81 -14.50 -2.81 10.03
C MET A 81 -14.99 -4.26 10.13
N VAL A 82 -16.31 -4.47 10.28
CA VAL A 82 -16.87 -5.82 10.41
C VAL A 82 -16.60 -6.65 9.14
N ILE A 83 -16.78 -6.08 7.95
CA ILE A 83 -16.51 -6.77 6.68
C ILE A 83 -15.02 -7.13 6.54
N ALA A 84 -14.13 -6.20 6.88
CA ALA A 84 -12.69 -6.45 6.83
C ALA A 84 -12.29 -7.54 7.84
N PHE A 85 -12.81 -7.50 9.06
CA PHE A 85 -12.59 -8.54 10.06
C PHE A 85 -13.09 -9.91 9.59
N ALA A 86 -14.31 -9.98 9.08
CA ALA A 86 -14.87 -11.21 8.53
C ALA A 86 -14.04 -11.74 7.36
N GLY A 87 -13.54 -10.85 6.50
CA GLY A 87 -12.63 -11.19 5.41
C GLY A 87 -11.31 -11.79 5.90
N LEU A 88 -10.66 -11.18 6.91
CA LEU A 88 -9.43 -11.69 7.52
C LEU A 88 -9.63 -13.08 8.19
N VAL A 89 -10.80 -13.31 8.79
CA VAL A 89 -11.12 -14.64 9.33
C VAL A 89 -11.44 -15.63 8.21
N ALA A 90 -12.12 -15.18 7.17
CA ALA A 90 -12.51 -16.05 6.05
C ALA A 90 -11.31 -16.64 5.30
N VAL A 91 -10.16 -15.95 5.20
CA VAL A 91 -8.99 -16.48 4.48
C VAL A 91 -8.45 -17.79 5.04
N PHE A 92 -8.67 -18.06 6.33
CA PHE A 92 -8.23 -19.32 6.95
C PHE A 92 -9.00 -20.55 6.44
N PHE A 93 -10.15 -20.34 5.81
CA PHE A 93 -10.96 -21.40 5.19
C PHE A 93 -10.64 -21.61 3.70
N PHE A 94 -9.69 -20.86 3.12
CA PHE A 94 -9.26 -20.98 1.75
C PHE A 94 -7.85 -21.56 1.66
N ASP A 95 -7.50 -22.13 0.50
CA ASP A 95 -6.21 -22.78 0.28
C ASP A 95 -5.03 -21.81 0.46
N ALA A 96 -4.00 -22.29 1.16
CA ALA A 96 -2.76 -21.56 1.35
C ALA A 96 -2.02 -21.36 0.01
N THR A 97 -1.51 -20.17 -0.21
CA THR A 97 -0.65 -19.87 -1.34
C THR A 97 0.76 -19.61 -0.85
N ARG A 98 1.74 -20.39 -1.34
CA ARG A 98 3.13 -20.30 -0.86
C ARG A 98 3.23 -20.40 0.69
N GLY A 99 2.39 -21.23 1.30
CA GLY A 99 2.38 -21.45 2.75
C GLY A 99 1.67 -20.37 3.58
N ALA A 100 0.92 -19.46 2.95
CA ALA A 100 0.19 -18.41 3.65
C ALA A 100 -1.26 -18.28 3.17
N HIS A 101 -2.19 -18.13 4.13
CA HIS A 101 -3.61 -17.91 3.89
C HIS A 101 -3.87 -16.40 3.81
N ARG A 102 -3.68 -15.77 2.62
CA ARG A 102 -3.80 -14.31 2.45
C ARG A 102 -4.85 -13.91 1.43
N TRP A 103 -5.32 -14.85 0.61
CA TRP A 103 -6.10 -14.56 -0.58
C TRP A 103 -7.42 -15.30 -0.57
N LEU A 104 -8.50 -14.57 -0.75
CA LEU A 104 -9.80 -15.13 -1.12
C LEU A 104 -9.81 -15.33 -2.63
N ARG A 105 -9.87 -16.60 -3.08
CA ARG A 105 -9.85 -16.96 -4.50
C ARG A 105 -11.19 -17.52 -4.91
N HIS A 106 -11.78 -16.93 -5.94
CA HIS A 106 -13.02 -17.44 -6.51
C HIS A 106 -13.08 -17.14 -8.00
N ALA A 107 -13.37 -18.15 -8.84
CA ALA A 107 -13.56 -18.00 -10.29
C ALA A 107 -12.49 -17.19 -11.02
N GLY A 108 -11.19 -17.35 -10.65
CA GLY A 108 -10.07 -16.64 -11.26
C GLY A 108 -9.80 -15.24 -10.67
N PHE A 109 -10.66 -14.72 -9.82
CA PHE A 109 -10.42 -13.47 -9.08
C PHE A 109 -9.73 -13.75 -7.75
N GLN A 110 -8.85 -12.84 -7.37
CA GLN A 110 -8.13 -12.88 -6.09
C GLN A 110 -8.39 -11.59 -5.34
N PHE A 111 -8.79 -11.71 -4.08
CA PHE A 111 -8.99 -10.55 -3.20
C PHE A 111 -8.21 -10.74 -1.91
N GLN A 112 -7.46 -9.70 -1.50
CA GLN A 112 -6.68 -9.70 -0.27
C GLN A 112 -7.39 -8.87 0.80
N PRO A 113 -7.98 -9.50 1.85
CA PRO A 113 -8.72 -8.78 2.89
C PRO A 113 -7.87 -7.81 3.71
N SER A 114 -6.57 -8.04 3.84
CA SER A 114 -5.67 -7.10 4.54
C SER A 114 -5.58 -5.73 3.83
N GLU A 115 -5.78 -5.65 2.51
CA GLU A 115 -5.89 -4.38 1.79
C GLU A 115 -7.15 -3.61 2.22
N LEU A 116 -8.30 -4.30 2.29
CA LEU A 116 -9.54 -3.72 2.80
C LEU A 116 -9.42 -3.33 4.27
N ALA A 117 -8.71 -4.11 5.08
CA ALA A 117 -8.48 -3.84 6.50
C ALA A 117 -7.72 -2.53 6.73
N LYS A 118 -6.70 -2.22 5.90
CA LYS A 118 -6.01 -0.92 5.94
C LYS A 118 -6.98 0.23 5.75
N PHE A 119 -7.81 0.16 4.71
CA PHE A 119 -8.80 1.19 4.43
C PHE A 119 -9.87 1.29 5.53
N ALA A 120 -10.37 0.16 6.02
CA ALA A 120 -11.39 0.10 7.09
C ALA A 120 -10.86 0.73 8.40
N VAL A 121 -9.62 0.43 8.78
CA VAL A 121 -8.96 1.03 9.96
C VAL A 121 -8.86 2.55 9.81
N ILE A 122 -8.46 3.04 8.63
CA ILE A 122 -8.37 4.48 8.36
C ILE A 122 -9.74 5.14 8.52
N LEU A 123 -10.76 4.58 7.88
CA LEU A 123 -12.12 5.13 7.89
C LEU A 123 -12.69 5.17 9.31
N TYR A 124 -12.53 4.08 10.07
CA TYR A 124 -13.02 3.98 11.44
C TYR A 124 -12.24 4.89 12.40
N PHE A 125 -10.90 4.93 12.30
CA PHE A 125 -10.08 5.79 13.15
C PHE A 125 -10.39 7.26 12.87
N ALA A 126 -10.48 7.67 11.60
CA ALA A 126 -10.85 9.04 11.24
C ALA A 126 -12.20 9.43 11.85
N HIS A 127 -13.22 8.55 11.78
CA HIS A 127 -14.51 8.77 12.40
C HIS A 127 -14.44 8.86 13.93
N SER A 128 -13.84 7.86 14.56
CA SER A 128 -13.82 7.72 16.02
C SER A 128 -12.96 8.79 16.69
N LEU A 129 -11.77 9.09 16.13
CA LEU A 129 -10.86 10.13 16.61
C LEU A 129 -11.47 11.52 16.50
N ALA A 130 -12.15 11.83 15.39
CA ALA A 130 -12.85 13.10 15.23
C ALA A 130 -13.98 13.31 16.26
N LYS A 131 -14.64 12.23 16.67
CA LYS A 131 -15.75 12.25 17.66
C LYS A 131 -15.27 12.34 19.11
N ARG A 132 -14.08 11.80 19.42
CA ARG A 132 -13.61 11.59 20.82
C ARG A 132 -12.39 12.42 21.18
N GLN A 133 -12.24 13.61 20.61
CA GLN A 133 -11.07 14.49 20.80
C GLN A 133 -10.72 14.76 22.27
N ASP A 134 -11.74 15.00 23.11
CA ASP A 134 -11.55 15.33 24.52
C ASP A 134 -10.96 14.17 25.33
N LYS A 135 -11.15 12.93 24.85
CA LYS A 135 -10.68 11.72 25.52
C LYS A 135 -9.25 11.32 25.13
N LEU A 136 -8.68 11.90 24.06
CA LEU A 136 -7.36 11.49 23.52
C LEU A 136 -6.19 11.78 24.47
N LYS A 137 -6.39 12.66 25.47
CA LYS A 137 -5.39 12.95 26.50
C LYS A 137 -5.24 11.84 27.54
N SER A 138 -6.25 10.95 27.69
CA SER A 138 -6.25 9.85 28.63
C SER A 138 -5.78 8.55 27.96
N PHE A 139 -4.96 7.76 28.66
CA PHE A 139 -4.53 6.44 28.15
C PHE A 139 -5.71 5.48 27.99
N TRP A 140 -6.49 5.25 29.07
CA TRP A 140 -7.52 4.21 29.09
C TRP A 140 -8.74 4.51 28.22
N SER A 141 -9.20 5.75 28.18
CA SER A 141 -10.38 6.14 27.39
C SER A 141 -10.04 6.66 26.00
N GLY A 142 -8.79 7.09 25.79
CA GLY A 142 -8.29 7.67 24.54
C GLY A 142 -7.51 6.68 23.70
N LEU A 143 -6.39 6.16 24.20
CA LEU A 143 -5.47 5.35 23.40
C LEU A 143 -5.78 3.85 23.44
N ALA A 144 -6.05 3.29 24.62
CA ALA A 144 -6.18 1.84 24.82
C ALA A 144 -7.21 1.16 23.89
N PRO A 145 -8.41 1.73 23.61
CA PRO A 145 -9.35 1.12 22.68
C PRO A 145 -8.80 1.00 21.25
N TYR A 146 -8.04 2.01 20.80
CA TYR A 146 -7.43 1.99 19.46
C TYR A 146 -6.30 0.99 19.37
N LEU A 147 -5.46 0.88 20.43
CA LEU A 147 -4.44 -0.17 20.51
C LEU A 147 -5.04 -1.56 20.52
N GLY A 148 -6.17 -1.76 21.20
CA GLY A 148 -6.90 -3.03 21.20
C GLY A 148 -7.38 -3.40 19.80
N ILE A 149 -7.98 -2.46 19.06
CA ILE A 149 -8.41 -2.66 17.67
C ILE A 149 -7.19 -2.95 16.77
N LEU A 150 -6.13 -2.16 16.86
CA LEU A 150 -4.92 -2.39 16.08
C LEU A 150 -4.30 -3.74 16.40
N GLY A 151 -4.18 -4.10 17.67
CA GLY A 151 -3.65 -5.38 18.11
C GLY A 151 -4.44 -6.57 17.55
N MET A 152 -5.78 -6.45 17.51
CA MET A 152 -6.64 -7.47 16.93
C MET A 152 -6.41 -7.63 15.41
N TYR A 153 -6.40 -6.53 14.64
CA TYR A 153 -6.19 -6.59 13.19
C TYR A 153 -4.77 -7.02 12.83
N VAL A 154 -3.77 -6.43 13.48
CA VAL A 154 -2.35 -6.80 13.31
C VAL A 154 -2.14 -8.27 13.68
N GLY A 155 -2.74 -8.72 14.79
CA GLY A 155 -2.65 -10.12 15.23
C GLY A 155 -3.24 -11.09 14.23
N LEU A 156 -4.44 -10.82 13.68
CA LEU A 156 -5.04 -11.67 12.64
C LEU A 156 -4.16 -11.75 11.39
N VAL A 157 -3.67 -10.61 10.89
CA VAL A 157 -2.81 -10.58 9.69
C VAL A 157 -1.45 -11.24 9.95
N MET A 158 -0.94 -11.20 11.19
CA MET A 158 0.25 -11.96 11.59
C MET A 158 0.01 -13.47 11.58
N LEU A 159 -1.19 -13.94 11.94
CA LEU A 159 -1.59 -15.35 11.85
C LEU A 159 -1.73 -15.82 10.39
N GLU A 160 -1.95 -14.92 9.43
CA GLU A 160 -1.92 -15.18 7.98
C GLU A 160 -0.50 -15.27 7.39
N PRO A 161 0.56 -15.36 8.13
CA PRO A 161 1.98 -14.98 7.93
C PRO A 161 2.23 -13.76 7.02
N ASP A 162 1.37 -12.72 7.08
CA ASP A 162 1.56 -11.48 6.32
C ASP A 162 2.18 -10.35 7.17
N PHE A 163 3.48 -10.41 7.36
CA PHE A 163 4.21 -9.42 8.15
C PHE A 163 4.16 -8.01 7.52
N GLY A 164 4.14 -7.91 6.18
CA GLY A 164 4.05 -6.63 5.45
C GLY A 164 2.72 -5.93 5.67
N GLY A 165 1.61 -6.67 5.54
CA GLY A 165 0.26 -6.19 5.81
C GLY A 165 0.07 -5.76 7.26
N ALA A 166 0.54 -6.58 8.22
CA ALA A 166 0.49 -6.29 9.65
C ALA A 166 1.24 -5.00 10.00
N LEU A 167 2.48 -4.84 9.50
CA LEU A 167 3.28 -3.64 9.69
C LEU A 167 2.57 -2.41 9.12
N SER A 168 2.01 -2.52 7.92
CA SER A 168 1.30 -1.42 7.26
C SER A 168 0.09 -0.96 8.07
N ILE A 169 -0.75 -1.90 8.56
CA ILE A 169 -1.92 -1.59 9.40
C ILE A 169 -1.47 -0.90 10.70
N GLY A 170 -0.43 -1.43 11.35
CA GLY A 170 0.12 -0.85 12.57
C GLY A 170 0.64 0.57 12.38
N LEU A 171 1.45 0.81 11.33
CA LEU A 171 1.98 2.14 11.01
C LEU A 171 0.88 3.15 10.67
N LEU A 172 -0.13 2.75 9.87
CA LEU A 172 -1.28 3.59 9.55
C LEU A 172 -2.06 3.99 10.79
N GLY A 173 -2.33 3.05 11.69
CA GLY A 173 -3.02 3.34 12.94
C GLY A 173 -2.23 4.27 13.85
N VAL A 174 -0.94 4.02 14.04
CA VAL A 174 -0.05 4.89 14.85
C VAL A 174 0.05 6.29 14.25
N MET A 175 0.16 6.40 12.91
CA MET A 175 0.21 7.69 12.23
C MET A 175 -1.09 8.48 12.45
N LEU A 176 -2.26 7.84 12.35
CA LEU A 176 -3.54 8.50 12.63
C LEU A 176 -3.68 8.93 14.09
N LEU A 177 -3.22 8.13 15.04
CA LEU A 177 -3.20 8.48 16.46
C LEU A 177 -2.27 9.68 16.73
N PHE A 178 -1.12 9.71 16.07
CA PHE A 178 -0.18 10.83 16.13
C PHE A 178 -0.80 12.12 15.57
N THR A 179 -1.41 12.05 14.38
CA THR A 179 -2.06 13.21 13.74
C THR A 179 -3.27 13.72 14.52
N ALA A 180 -3.97 12.83 15.25
CA ALA A 180 -5.08 13.20 16.12
C ALA A 180 -4.65 13.90 17.42
N GLY A 181 -3.34 13.94 17.72
CA GLY A 181 -2.80 14.61 18.90
C GLY A 181 -2.80 13.75 20.17
N VAL A 182 -2.74 12.43 20.03
CA VAL A 182 -2.52 11.53 21.16
C VAL A 182 -1.15 11.83 21.78
N ASN A 183 -1.05 11.76 23.10
CA ASN A 183 0.18 12.08 23.84
C ASN A 183 1.35 11.20 23.34
N LEU A 184 2.41 11.85 22.86
CA LEU A 184 3.58 11.20 22.29
C LEU A 184 4.24 10.20 23.27
N LYS A 185 4.19 10.46 24.57
CA LYS A 185 4.72 9.55 25.60
C LYS A 185 4.01 8.19 25.55
N TYR A 186 2.69 8.18 25.35
CA TYR A 186 1.92 6.94 25.25
C TYR A 186 2.21 6.20 23.95
N LEU A 187 2.34 6.93 22.83
CA LEU A 187 2.72 6.34 21.55
C LEU A 187 4.12 5.76 21.59
N ALA A 188 5.08 6.47 22.21
CA ALA A 188 6.44 5.98 22.39
C ALA A 188 6.49 4.74 23.31
N ALA A 189 5.70 4.72 24.39
CA ALA A 189 5.59 3.56 25.27
C ALA A 189 4.97 2.36 24.54
N ALA A 190 3.91 2.57 23.75
CA ALA A 190 3.29 1.52 22.94
C ALA A 190 4.23 0.99 21.86
N GLY A 191 4.97 1.89 21.17
CA GLY A 191 6.00 1.52 20.22
C GLY A 191 7.14 0.74 20.88
N GLY A 192 7.62 1.20 22.02
CA GLY A 192 8.64 0.50 22.81
C GLY A 192 8.20 -0.89 23.25
N ALA A 193 6.94 -1.06 23.66
CA ALA A 193 6.36 -2.36 23.98
C ALA A 193 6.18 -3.27 22.76
N ALA A 194 5.97 -2.69 21.58
CA ALA A 194 5.85 -3.45 20.33
C ALA A 194 7.20 -4.00 19.82
N ILE A 195 8.34 -3.36 20.17
CA ILE A 195 9.67 -3.79 19.74
C ILE A 195 10.00 -5.22 20.22
N PRO A 196 9.90 -5.58 21.51
CA PRO A 196 10.16 -6.94 21.95
C PRO A 196 9.26 -7.98 21.31
N VAL A 197 7.98 -7.64 21.10
CA VAL A 197 7.01 -8.50 20.39
C VAL A 197 7.44 -8.71 18.94
N GLY A 198 7.82 -7.64 18.24
CA GLY A 198 8.34 -7.71 16.87
C GLY A 198 9.63 -8.54 16.77
N LEU A 199 10.56 -8.36 17.70
CA LEU A 199 11.80 -9.14 17.77
C LEU A 199 11.52 -10.63 18.04
N TYR A 200 10.59 -10.94 18.94
CA TYR A 200 10.16 -12.32 19.19
C TYR A 200 9.61 -12.96 17.91
N PHE A 201 8.71 -12.28 17.18
CA PHE A 201 8.19 -12.79 15.91
C PHE A 201 9.24 -12.89 14.79
N LEU A 202 10.26 -12.03 14.80
CA LEU A 202 11.40 -12.15 13.87
C LEU A 202 12.27 -13.36 14.20
N ALA A 203 12.51 -13.60 15.50
CA ALA A 203 13.35 -14.70 15.97
C ALA A 203 12.64 -16.06 15.96
N SER A 204 11.31 -16.09 16.01
CA SER A 204 10.52 -17.33 16.08
C SER A 204 10.62 -18.21 14.82
N GLU A 205 11.00 -17.62 13.68
CA GLU A 205 11.14 -18.33 12.42
C GLU A 205 12.54 -18.10 11.84
N GLU A 206 13.30 -19.16 11.68
CA GLU A 206 14.69 -19.12 11.18
C GLU A 206 14.83 -18.35 9.86
N TYR A 207 13.88 -18.52 8.96
CA TYR A 207 13.86 -17.85 7.66
C TYR A 207 13.76 -16.31 7.78
N ARG A 208 13.02 -15.79 8.80
CA ARG A 208 12.88 -14.34 9.03
C ARG A 208 14.17 -13.75 9.59
N TRP A 209 14.78 -14.47 10.55
CA TRP A 209 16.05 -14.09 11.13
C TRP A 209 17.16 -14.07 10.07
N ARG A 210 17.25 -15.10 9.25
CA ARG A 210 18.23 -15.19 8.16
C ARG A 210 18.06 -14.06 7.13
N ARG A 211 16.82 -13.62 6.81
CA ARG A 211 16.61 -12.44 5.96
C ARG A 211 17.14 -11.16 6.58
N LEU A 212 17.01 -10.98 7.89
CA LEU A 212 17.55 -9.80 8.58
C LEU A 212 19.08 -9.83 8.56
N VAL A 213 19.70 -10.97 8.83
CA VAL A 213 21.17 -11.13 8.77
C VAL A 213 21.68 -10.92 7.34
N ALA A 214 21.02 -11.50 6.35
CA ALA A 214 21.34 -11.33 4.95
C ALA A 214 21.19 -9.87 4.45
N PHE A 215 20.33 -9.08 5.06
CA PHE A 215 20.24 -7.65 4.79
C PHE A 215 21.45 -6.87 5.30
N LEU A 216 22.05 -7.28 6.43
CA LEU A 216 23.24 -6.61 6.99
C LEU A 216 24.52 -6.90 6.18
N ASP A 217 24.62 -8.11 5.59
CA ASP A 217 25.72 -8.48 4.68
C ASP A 217 25.16 -9.21 3.44
N PRO A 218 24.59 -8.47 2.48
CA PRO A 218 23.95 -9.07 1.31
C PRO A 218 24.89 -9.92 0.45
N TRP A 219 26.14 -9.53 0.33
CA TRP A 219 27.11 -10.20 -0.53
C TRP A 219 27.49 -11.60 -0.06
N GLN A 220 27.58 -11.79 1.27
CA GLN A 220 27.84 -13.09 1.87
C GLN A 220 26.69 -14.08 1.59
N TYR A 221 25.43 -13.60 1.54
CA TYR A 221 24.22 -14.38 1.35
C TYR A 221 23.61 -14.22 -0.05
N SER A 222 24.42 -13.87 -1.04
CA SER A 222 24.00 -13.52 -2.41
C SER A 222 23.28 -14.64 -3.16
N LYS A 223 23.53 -15.91 -2.81
CA LYS A 223 22.89 -17.09 -3.45
C LYS A 223 21.62 -17.56 -2.73
N ASP A 224 21.30 -16.97 -1.58
CA ASP A 224 20.22 -17.38 -0.68
C ASP A 224 19.24 -16.25 -0.39
N TYR A 225 19.16 -15.86 0.88
CA TYR A 225 18.18 -14.89 1.40
C TYR A 225 18.36 -13.47 0.90
N ALA A 226 19.56 -13.09 0.45
CA ALA A 226 19.84 -11.79 -0.14
C ALA A 226 19.78 -11.80 -1.68
N PHE A 227 19.50 -12.93 -2.33
CA PHE A 227 19.48 -13.05 -3.79
C PHE A 227 18.63 -11.97 -4.47
N GLN A 228 17.39 -11.78 -4.00
CA GLN A 228 16.49 -10.74 -4.53
C GLN A 228 17.08 -9.33 -4.43
N LEU A 229 17.71 -9.03 -3.29
CA LEU A 229 18.33 -7.72 -3.05
C LEU A 229 19.55 -7.48 -3.93
N ILE A 230 20.39 -8.49 -4.12
CA ILE A 230 21.56 -8.41 -5.04
C ILE A 230 21.10 -8.21 -6.48
N GLN A 231 20.08 -8.98 -6.93
CA GLN A 231 19.53 -8.79 -8.28
C GLN A 231 18.92 -7.39 -8.44
N SER A 232 18.32 -6.85 -7.39
CA SER A 232 17.86 -5.46 -7.39
C SER A 232 19.01 -4.48 -7.58
N PHE A 233 20.13 -4.63 -6.86
CA PHE A 233 21.31 -3.77 -7.02
C PHE A 233 21.89 -3.86 -8.44
N LEU A 234 21.94 -5.05 -9.01
CA LEU A 234 22.39 -5.25 -10.39
C LEU A 234 21.45 -4.57 -11.39
N ALA A 235 20.12 -4.59 -11.16
CA ALA A 235 19.17 -3.86 -11.98
C ALA A 235 19.46 -2.35 -11.98
N PHE A 236 19.67 -1.75 -10.80
CA PHE A 236 20.03 -0.33 -10.68
C PHE A 236 21.38 -0.02 -11.35
N GLY A 237 22.38 -0.91 -11.20
CA GLY A 237 23.70 -0.75 -11.82
C GLY A 237 23.65 -0.82 -13.35
N ASN A 238 22.90 -1.78 -13.90
CA ASN A 238 22.77 -1.99 -15.34
C ASN A 238 22.00 -0.85 -16.03
N GLY A 239 21.02 -0.25 -15.34
CA GLY A 239 20.17 0.78 -15.93
C GLY A 239 20.88 2.09 -16.23
N GLY A 240 21.93 2.45 -15.52
CA GLY A 240 22.64 3.72 -15.72
C GLY A 240 21.70 4.93 -15.67
N LEU A 241 21.98 5.97 -16.48
CA LEU A 241 21.16 7.19 -16.48
C LEU A 241 19.86 7.05 -17.27
N LEU A 242 19.89 6.42 -18.44
CA LEU A 242 18.76 6.37 -19.40
C LEU A 242 18.05 5.02 -19.45
N GLY A 243 18.58 4.00 -18.78
CA GLY A 243 18.08 2.65 -18.85
C GLY A 243 18.58 1.89 -20.08
N VAL A 244 18.35 0.57 -20.07
CA VAL A 244 18.67 -0.31 -21.21
C VAL A 244 17.56 -0.28 -22.28
N GLY A 245 16.44 0.37 -22.00
CA GLY A 245 15.26 0.44 -22.87
C GLY A 245 14.13 -0.46 -22.40
N LEU A 246 12.89 -0.05 -22.69
CA LEU A 246 11.67 -0.78 -22.35
C LEU A 246 11.70 -2.19 -22.97
N GLY A 247 11.45 -3.19 -22.14
CA GLY A 247 11.45 -4.57 -22.58
C GLY A 247 12.83 -5.23 -22.68
N MET A 248 13.93 -4.47 -22.56
CA MET A 248 15.31 -4.96 -22.72
C MET A 248 15.98 -5.34 -21.40
N GLY A 249 15.30 -5.17 -20.27
CA GLY A 249 15.80 -5.56 -18.95
C GLY A 249 16.06 -7.07 -18.85
N HIS A 250 17.19 -7.46 -18.29
CA HIS A 250 17.59 -8.85 -18.10
C HIS A 250 17.03 -9.44 -16.80
N GLN A 251 16.84 -8.62 -15.76
CA GLN A 251 16.44 -9.09 -14.44
C GLN A 251 15.05 -9.78 -14.42
N LYS A 252 14.14 -9.37 -15.29
CA LYS A 252 12.83 -9.99 -15.48
C LYS A 252 12.88 -11.39 -16.14
N LEU A 253 14.02 -11.79 -16.70
CA LEU A 253 14.25 -13.11 -17.30
C LEU A 253 14.55 -14.18 -16.24
N PHE A 254 13.74 -14.25 -15.17
CA PHE A 254 13.84 -15.16 -14.02
C PHE A 254 15.06 -14.92 -13.10
N TYR A 255 15.88 -13.91 -13.33
CA TYR A 255 16.95 -13.55 -12.41
C TYR A 255 16.40 -12.88 -11.15
N LEU A 256 15.37 -12.03 -11.27
CA LEU A 256 14.75 -11.35 -10.13
C LEU A 256 13.36 -11.96 -9.82
N PRO A 257 13.24 -12.78 -8.76
CA PRO A 257 11.92 -13.27 -8.32
C PRO A 257 10.98 -12.12 -7.96
N ASP A 258 9.68 -12.32 -8.23
CA ASP A 258 8.61 -11.34 -7.94
C ASP A 258 8.85 -9.96 -8.58
N ALA A 259 9.53 -9.91 -9.75
CA ALA A 259 9.86 -8.71 -10.50
C ALA A 259 8.63 -7.86 -10.89
N HIS A 260 7.46 -8.48 -11.09
CA HIS A 260 6.21 -7.81 -11.46
C HIS A 260 5.38 -7.34 -10.24
N THR A 261 5.76 -7.72 -9.01
CA THR A 261 5.09 -7.35 -7.75
C THR A 261 5.99 -6.46 -6.90
N ASP A 262 6.79 -7.05 -6.02
CA ASP A 262 7.52 -6.35 -4.97
C ASP A 262 8.77 -5.62 -5.47
N PHE A 263 9.36 -6.08 -6.58
CA PHE A 263 10.60 -5.56 -7.16
C PHE A 263 10.41 -4.84 -8.50
N ILE A 264 9.18 -4.43 -8.84
CA ILE A 264 8.91 -3.72 -10.10
C ILE A 264 9.74 -2.43 -10.22
N PHE A 265 10.01 -1.75 -9.10
CA PHE A 265 10.83 -0.53 -9.08
C PHE A 265 12.28 -0.78 -9.50
N SER A 266 12.83 -1.96 -9.21
CA SER A 266 14.15 -2.37 -9.68
C SER A 266 14.18 -2.57 -11.21
N VAL A 267 13.11 -3.15 -11.78
CA VAL A 267 13.00 -3.28 -13.24
C VAL A 267 12.81 -1.92 -13.91
N ILE A 268 12.08 -0.99 -13.28
CA ILE A 268 11.99 0.40 -13.74
C ILE A 268 13.39 1.03 -13.76
N ALA A 269 14.20 0.79 -12.72
CA ALA A 269 15.57 1.28 -12.67
C ALA A 269 16.44 0.68 -13.79
N GLU A 270 16.27 -0.60 -14.13
CA GLU A 270 17.01 -1.23 -15.23
C GLU A 270 16.55 -0.71 -16.61
N GLU A 271 15.24 -0.67 -16.88
CA GLU A 271 14.69 -0.35 -18.19
C GLU A 271 14.68 1.17 -18.50
N TRP A 272 14.42 2.03 -17.49
CA TRP A 272 14.28 3.49 -17.64
C TRP A 272 15.40 4.27 -16.97
N GLY A 273 16.33 3.60 -16.28
CA GLY A 273 17.47 4.19 -15.63
C GLY A 273 17.11 5.15 -14.50
N TRP A 274 18.07 5.97 -14.10
CA TRP A 274 17.90 6.97 -13.04
C TRP A 274 16.82 8.00 -13.35
N LEU A 275 16.62 8.36 -14.62
CA LEU A 275 15.54 9.30 -15.01
C LEU A 275 14.18 8.71 -14.73
N GLY A 276 13.95 7.43 -15.04
CA GLY A 276 12.70 6.74 -14.72
C GLY A 276 12.46 6.64 -13.21
N VAL A 277 13.50 6.29 -12.45
CA VAL A 277 13.46 6.23 -10.99
C VAL A 277 13.06 7.58 -10.40
N MET A 278 13.72 8.67 -10.81
CA MET A 278 13.44 10.01 -10.30
C MET A 278 12.05 10.51 -10.69
N ALA A 279 11.58 10.18 -11.90
CA ALA A 279 10.23 10.50 -12.34
C ALA A 279 9.17 9.81 -11.45
N VAL A 280 9.34 8.53 -11.15
CA VAL A 280 8.43 7.78 -10.27
C VAL A 280 8.45 8.36 -8.85
N ILE A 281 9.63 8.62 -8.28
CA ILE A 281 9.77 9.27 -6.97
C ILE A 281 9.05 10.63 -6.94
N ALA A 282 9.24 11.46 -7.99
CA ALA A 282 8.62 12.77 -8.08
C ALA A 282 7.09 12.67 -8.13
N VAL A 283 6.52 11.70 -8.85
CA VAL A 283 5.07 11.51 -8.91
C VAL A 283 4.52 11.02 -7.57
N TYR A 284 5.19 10.11 -6.85
CA TYR A 284 4.77 9.74 -5.48
C TYR A 284 4.91 10.92 -4.51
N ALA A 285 5.97 11.70 -4.60
CA ALA A 285 6.13 12.91 -3.79
C ALA A 285 4.99 13.91 -4.07
N LEU A 286 4.56 14.04 -5.33
CA LEU A 286 3.40 14.85 -5.70
C LEU A 286 2.12 14.30 -5.06
N VAL A 287 1.85 12.99 -5.12
CA VAL A 287 0.68 12.36 -4.47
C VAL A 287 0.68 12.64 -2.96
N ILE A 288 1.82 12.42 -2.30
CA ILE A 288 1.97 12.60 -0.84
C ILE A 288 1.79 14.07 -0.46
N THR A 289 2.42 15.00 -1.17
CA THR A 289 2.33 16.43 -0.87
C THR A 289 0.93 16.99 -1.11
N ARG A 290 0.28 16.61 -2.24
CA ARG A 290 -1.10 17.01 -2.52
C ARG A 290 -2.07 16.42 -1.51
N GLY A 291 -1.93 15.13 -1.16
CA GLY A 291 -2.74 14.47 -0.14
C GLY A 291 -2.58 15.11 1.25
N ALA A 292 -1.35 15.43 1.67
CA ALA A 292 -1.09 16.15 2.91
C ALA A 292 -1.71 17.56 2.91
N MET A 293 -1.62 18.28 1.78
CA MET A 293 -2.28 19.58 1.64
C MET A 293 -3.81 19.49 1.74
N ILE A 294 -4.42 18.45 1.15
CA ILE A 294 -5.85 18.18 1.27
C ILE A 294 -6.22 17.93 2.73
N ALA A 295 -5.40 17.16 3.46
CA ALA A 295 -5.63 16.84 4.86
C ALA A 295 -5.53 18.10 5.76
N ILE A 296 -4.53 18.97 5.54
CA ILE A 296 -4.29 20.18 6.33
C ILE A 296 -5.43 21.20 6.13
N PHE A 297 -5.93 21.32 4.89
CA PHE A 297 -6.95 22.30 4.54
C PHE A 297 -8.38 21.73 4.47
N ALA A 298 -8.60 20.54 5.05
CA ALA A 298 -9.93 19.93 5.09
C ALA A 298 -10.88 20.71 6.02
N GLU A 299 -12.18 20.79 5.64
CA GLU A 299 -13.21 21.55 6.37
C GLU A 299 -13.39 21.11 7.84
N ASN A 300 -13.22 19.81 8.10
CA ASN A 300 -13.46 19.23 9.41
C ASN A 300 -12.42 18.16 9.75
N ARG A 301 -12.31 17.85 11.04
CA ARG A 301 -11.32 16.88 11.57
C ARG A 301 -11.48 15.48 10.99
N TYR A 302 -12.70 15.03 10.72
CA TYR A 302 -12.93 13.73 10.09
C TYR A 302 -12.32 13.66 8.70
N SER A 303 -12.61 14.64 7.86
CA SER A 303 -12.04 14.75 6.51
C SER A 303 -10.51 14.90 6.54
N SER A 304 -9.98 15.66 7.50
CA SER A 304 -8.54 15.82 7.70
C SER A 304 -7.86 14.48 8.05
N TYR A 305 -8.37 13.74 9.03
CA TYR A 305 -7.81 12.43 9.41
C TYR A 305 -7.97 11.39 8.32
N LEU A 306 -9.12 11.38 7.64
CA LEU A 306 -9.37 10.48 6.52
C LEU A 306 -8.40 10.75 5.36
N ALA A 307 -8.22 12.01 4.98
CA ALA A 307 -7.28 12.41 3.94
C ALA A 307 -5.84 12.07 4.30
N MET A 308 -5.42 12.31 5.55
CA MET A 308 -4.09 11.94 6.03
C MET A 308 -3.88 10.43 6.03
N GLY A 309 -4.87 9.66 6.51
CA GLY A 309 -4.83 8.20 6.50
C GLY A 309 -4.71 7.61 5.10
N ILE A 310 -5.50 8.11 4.14
CA ILE A 310 -5.44 7.68 2.73
C ILE A 310 -4.08 8.05 2.12
N THR A 311 -3.59 9.26 2.38
CA THR A 311 -2.26 9.68 1.90
C THR A 311 -1.16 8.77 2.43
N ALA A 312 -1.23 8.38 3.70
CA ALA A 312 -0.30 7.45 4.31
C ALA A 312 -0.45 6.02 3.74
N MET A 313 -1.67 5.58 3.46
CA MET A 313 -1.94 4.26 2.87
C MET A 313 -1.28 4.11 1.50
N ILE A 314 -1.18 5.18 0.73
CA ILE A 314 -0.49 5.21 -0.56
C ILE A 314 1.03 5.47 -0.34
N GLY A 315 1.37 6.44 0.48
CA GLY A 315 2.75 6.92 0.62
C GLY A 315 3.67 5.97 1.40
N LEU A 316 3.21 5.38 2.52
CA LEU A 316 4.05 4.51 3.35
C LEU A 316 4.51 3.25 2.61
N PRO A 317 3.63 2.46 1.95
CA PRO A 317 4.08 1.31 1.16
C PRO A 317 5.03 1.71 0.04
N ALA A 318 4.79 2.85 -0.63
CA ALA A 318 5.66 3.34 -1.69
C ALA A 318 7.09 3.64 -1.18
N VAL A 319 7.19 4.41 -0.10
CA VAL A 319 8.50 4.75 0.51
C VAL A 319 9.20 3.48 1.03
N ILE A 320 8.47 2.60 1.71
CA ILE A 320 9.05 1.36 2.24
C ILE A 320 9.52 0.44 1.10
N ASN A 321 8.72 0.26 0.03
CA ASN A 321 9.12 -0.55 -1.12
C ASN A 321 10.39 -0.01 -1.78
N MET A 322 10.43 1.30 -2.07
CA MET A 322 11.62 1.94 -2.63
C MET A 322 12.84 1.76 -1.71
N ALA A 323 12.68 1.90 -0.39
CA ALA A 323 13.75 1.69 0.58
C ALA A 323 14.22 0.22 0.64
N VAL A 324 13.31 -0.74 0.49
CA VAL A 324 13.64 -2.18 0.44
C VAL A 324 14.46 -2.51 -0.80
N VAL A 325 14.02 -2.09 -1.99
CA VAL A 325 14.70 -2.45 -3.24
C VAL A 325 16.05 -1.75 -3.42
N THR A 326 16.24 -0.61 -2.73
CA THR A 326 17.53 0.10 -2.66
C THR A 326 18.43 -0.37 -1.52
N GLY A 327 18.01 -1.36 -0.72
CA GLY A 327 18.78 -1.90 0.38
C GLY A 327 18.87 -1.02 1.62
N LEU A 328 17.95 -0.07 1.79
CA LEU A 328 17.84 0.74 3.02
C LEU A 328 17.01 0.05 4.12
N LEU A 329 16.15 -0.90 3.73
CA LEU A 329 15.34 -1.71 4.63
C LEU A 329 15.41 -3.19 4.25
N PRO A 330 15.22 -4.11 5.22
CA PRO A 330 15.21 -5.55 4.94
C PRO A 330 14.07 -5.94 3.98
N THR A 331 14.32 -6.93 3.15
CA THR A 331 13.38 -7.39 2.11
C THR A 331 12.05 -7.83 2.71
N LYS A 332 10.97 -7.16 2.28
CA LYS A 332 9.58 -7.45 2.62
C LYS A 332 8.72 -7.32 1.37
N GLY A 333 7.74 -8.21 1.23
CA GLY A 333 6.76 -8.15 0.16
C GLY A 333 5.73 -7.04 0.41
N LEU A 334 5.99 -5.85 -0.07
CA LEU A 334 5.02 -4.75 -0.12
C LEU A 334 4.92 -4.27 -1.56
N VAL A 335 3.72 -4.34 -2.09
CA VAL A 335 3.43 -3.85 -3.44
C VAL A 335 3.57 -2.33 -3.50
N LEU A 336 4.08 -1.82 -4.60
CA LEU A 336 4.15 -0.40 -4.88
C LEU A 336 2.77 0.07 -5.41
N PRO A 337 1.99 0.89 -4.66
CA PRO A 337 0.62 1.24 -5.01
C PRO A 337 0.52 1.82 -6.42
N PHE A 338 -0.45 1.38 -7.21
CA PHE A 338 -0.71 1.73 -8.62
C PHE A 338 0.32 1.20 -9.64
N LEU A 339 1.53 0.81 -9.24
CA LEU A 339 2.59 0.37 -10.14
C LEU A 339 2.77 -1.14 -10.17
N SER A 340 2.76 -1.80 -9.01
CA SER A 340 2.95 -3.24 -8.91
C SER A 340 1.70 -4.02 -9.31
N TYR A 341 1.89 -5.22 -9.85
CA TYR A 341 0.81 -6.18 -10.02
C TYR A 341 0.19 -6.52 -8.65
N GLY A 342 -1.11 -6.18 -8.49
CA GLY A 342 -1.82 -6.39 -7.23
C GLY A 342 -3.26 -5.88 -7.31
N GLY A 343 -4.13 -6.60 -8.01
CA GLY A 343 -5.50 -6.16 -8.32
C GLY A 343 -6.29 -5.62 -7.13
N SER A 344 -6.26 -6.31 -5.97
CA SER A 344 -6.95 -5.82 -4.75
C SER A 344 -6.37 -4.51 -4.25
N SER A 345 -5.03 -4.38 -4.26
CA SER A 345 -4.35 -3.16 -3.84
C SER A 345 -4.68 -2.01 -4.79
N LEU A 346 -4.62 -2.25 -6.12
CA LEU A 346 -4.97 -1.25 -7.12
C LEU A 346 -6.40 -0.75 -6.93
N LEU A 347 -7.37 -1.66 -6.82
CA LEU A 347 -8.80 -1.34 -6.67
C LEU A 347 -9.06 -0.50 -5.41
N ILE A 348 -8.51 -0.92 -4.26
CA ILE A 348 -8.74 -0.23 -2.99
C ILE A 348 -8.00 1.12 -2.96
N ASN A 349 -6.79 1.21 -3.50
CA ASN A 349 -6.07 2.48 -3.58
C ASN A 349 -6.74 3.47 -4.54
N MET A 350 -7.29 3.03 -5.69
CA MET A 350 -8.06 3.89 -6.58
C MET A 350 -9.34 4.41 -5.93
N PHE A 351 -10.04 3.55 -5.22
CA PHE A 351 -11.21 3.92 -4.44
C PHE A 351 -10.87 4.92 -3.32
N ALA A 352 -9.80 4.70 -2.58
CA ALA A 352 -9.32 5.62 -1.55
C ALA A 352 -8.88 6.97 -2.14
N ALA A 353 -8.17 6.97 -3.28
CA ALA A 353 -7.78 8.18 -3.99
C ALA A 353 -9.00 8.99 -4.45
N ALA A 354 -10.10 8.34 -4.84
CA ALA A 354 -11.34 9.02 -5.19
C ALA A 354 -11.98 9.75 -4.01
N ILE A 355 -11.92 9.15 -2.81
CA ILE A 355 -12.38 9.82 -1.59
C ILE A 355 -11.51 11.04 -1.29
N LEU A 356 -10.19 10.92 -1.47
CA LEU A 356 -9.26 12.03 -1.30
C LEU A 356 -9.56 13.18 -2.29
N LEU A 357 -9.87 12.87 -3.55
CA LEU A 357 -10.31 13.83 -4.55
C LEU A 357 -11.65 14.47 -4.17
N ASN A 358 -12.59 13.69 -3.65
CA ASN A 358 -13.87 14.22 -3.17
C ASN A 358 -13.71 15.19 -1.99
N ILE A 359 -12.78 14.92 -1.06
CA ILE A 359 -12.44 15.84 0.03
C ILE A 359 -11.84 17.13 -0.55
N SER A 360 -10.98 17.03 -1.58
CA SER A 360 -10.37 18.19 -2.22
C SER A 360 -11.39 19.09 -2.90
N ALA A 361 -12.46 18.54 -3.48
CA ALA A 361 -13.50 19.29 -4.18
C ALA A 361 -14.23 20.29 -3.28
N LYS A 362 -14.43 19.96 -2.01
CA LYS A 362 -15.08 20.85 -1.04
C LYS A 362 -14.22 22.06 -0.68
N ARG A 363 -12.89 21.91 -0.71
CA ARG A 363 -11.93 22.99 -0.44
C ARG A 363 -12.07 24.19 -1.38
N PHE A 364 -12.42 23.93 -2.66
CA PHE A 364 -12.57 24.98 -3.67
C PHE A 364 -13.93 25.69 -3.61
N GLN A 365 -14.81 25.29 -2.68
CA GLN A 365 -16.14 25.88 -2.50
C GLN A 365 -16.21 26.79 -1.28
N ALA A 366 -15.17 26.78 -0.42
CA ALA A 366 -15.01 27.66 0.74
C ALA A 366 -14.06 28.82 0.41
#